data_c9f81e4e8077b0fb548bd34616750578
#
_entry.id   c9f81e4e8077b0fb548bd34616750578
#
_cell.length_a   1.000
_cell.length_b   1.000
_cell.length_c   1.000
_cell.angle_alpha   90.00
_cell.angle_beta   90.00
_cell.angle_gamma   90.00
#
_symmetry.space_group_name_H-M   'P 1'
#
loop_
_entity.id
_entity.type
_entity.pdbx_description
1 polymer ?
#
loop_
_entity_poly.entity_id
_entity_poly.type
_entity_poly.pdbx_seq_one_letter_code
_entity_poly.pdbx_strand_id
1 'polypeptide(L)'
;MERIERIEDMSLAGQQAAYDAAAKRLLSSKKILAWILKYCVEEFRDSEIADIRDRYIFGKPEVASVPIEPDKTNAVSYIQGERTEDKSLTEGMVTFDIRFRAITPDNDPIELIINVEAQQNIHTTYPLVKRALYYCSRLVSSQYQVEFVKSHYEGIKKVYSIWLCMDAPGIESSITQYRIQEDCLWKEQKEDKANYDLIRAVMVYISQNQKDFGNRLMSLLYILFKKSAHAAEKKKVLRESYDVDLDADEMKEVDDMCNLSTGVFSRGLEEGRAEGEVIGVNKVIVRMLQNKMDIELISQNTDRSVEYIKKLAKQENLPCFESTGCR
;
A
#
# COMPACT_ATOMS: atom_id res chain seq x y z
N MET A 1 22.70 10.30 -15.42
CA MET A 1 23.79 9.80 -14.57
C MET A 1 23.67 10.33 -13.15
N GLU A 2 23.76 11.62 -12.88
CA GLU A 2 23.65 12.19 -11.50
C GLU A 2 22.42 11.76 -10.68
N ARG A 3 21.33 11.40 -11.31
CA ARG A 3 20.09 11.01 -10.62
C ARG A 3 20.09 9.53 -10.22
N ILE A 4 20.72 8.68 -11.01
CA ILE A 4 20.92 7.26 -10.70
C ILE A 4 21.91 7.12 -9.55
N GLU A 5 23.01 7.88 -9.58
CA GLU A 5 24.01 7.93 -8.50
C GLU A 5 23.41 8.34 -7.15
N ARG A 6 22.45 9.33 -7.13
CA ARG A 6 21.75 9.71 -5.90
C ARG A 6 20.85 8.63 -5.32
N ILE A 7 20.30 7.77 -6.14
CA ILE A 7 19.43 6.66 -5.69
C ILE A 7 20.30 5.54 -5.07
N GLU A 8 21.47 5.29 -5.64
CA GLU A 8 22.40 4.29 -5.14
C GLU A 8 22.97 4.65 -3.74
N ASP A 9 23.09 5.95 -3.45
CA ASP A 9 23.54 6.45 -2.16
C ASP A 9 22.45 6.46 -1.06
N MET A 10 21.18 6.25 -1.41
CA MET A 10 20.08 6.22 -0.44
C MET A 10 20.04 4.91 0.34
N SER A 11 19.74 5.00 1.64
CA SER A 11 19.43 3.81 2.44
C SER A 11 18.19 3.07 1.88
N LEU A 12 18.09 1.76 2.13
CA LEU A 12 16.94 0.96 1.71
C LEU A 12 15.61 1.56 2.18
N ALA A 13 15.54 2.03 3.44
CA ALA A 13 14.36 2.71 3.97
C ALA A 13 14.06 4.02 3.21
N GLY A 14 15.08 4.77 2.82
CA GLY A 14 14.93 5.98 2.00
C GLY A 14 14.40 5.68 0.61
N GLN A 15 14.88 4.62 -0.02
CA GLN A 15 14.38 4.18 -1.33
C GLN A 15 12.93 3.71 -1.27
N GLN A 16 12.54 2.97 -0.23
CA GLN A 16 11.15 2.56 -0.02
C GLN A 16 10.23 3.76 0.20
N ALA A 17 10.65 4.73 1.02
CA ALA A 17 9.87 5.95 1.24
C ALA A 17 9.72 6.79 -0.04
N ALA A 18 10.77 6.89 -0.86
CA ALA A 18 10.72 7.59 -2.14
C ALA A 18 9.82 6.88 -3.16
N TYR A 19 9.86 5.53 -3.20
CA TYR A 19 8.97 4.73 -4.02
C TYR A 19 7.50 4.94 -3.62
N ASP A 20 7.21 4.88 -2.31
CA ASP A 20 5.87 5.11 -1.79
C ASP A 20 5.34 6.51 -2.13
N ALA A 21 6.18 7.53 -1.98
CA ALA A 21 5.83 8.89 -2.36
C ALA A 21 5.55 9.05 -3.86
N ALA A 22 6.33 8.43 -4.73
CA ALA A 22 6.10 8.43 -6.18
C ALA A 22 4.81 7.67 -6.54
N ALA A 23 4.55 6.53 -5.90
CA ALA A 23 3.33 5.75 -6.07
C ALA A 23 2.09 6.56 -5.68
N LYS A 24 2.11 7.26 -4.55
CA LYS A 24 1.00 8.12 -4.10
C LYS A 24 0.73 9.27 -5.07
N ARG A 25 1.78 9.94 -5.56
CA ARG A 25 1.62 11.01 -6.57
C ARG A 25 1.02 10.47 -7.87
N LEU A 26 1.47 9.32 -8.35
CA LEU A 26 0.93 8.68 -9.54
C LEU A 26 -0.53 8.25 -9.37
N LEU A 27 -0.87 7.65 -8.22
CA LEU A 27 -2.23 7.25 -7.88
C LEU A 27 -3.18 8.44 -7.71
N SER A 28 -2.67 9.65 -7.44
CA SER A 28 -3.48 10.87 -7.38
C SER A 28 -3.90 11.40 -8.75
N SER A 29 -3.40 10.82 -9.84
CA SER A 29 -3.85 11.13 -11.19
C SER A 29 -5.32 10.77 -11.39
N LYS A 30 -6.12 11.72 -11.86
CA LYS A 30 -7.55 11.48 -12.17
C LYS A 30 -7.74 10.34 -13.18
N LYS A 31 -6.79 10.14 -14.08
CA LYS A 31 -6.81 9.07 -15.08
C LYS A 31 -6.76 7.68 -14.42
N ILE A 32 -5.98 7.54 -13.35
CA ILE A 32 -5.84 6.29 -12.58
C ILE A 32 -6.97 6.16 -11.56
N LEU A 33 -7.30 7.26 -10.86
CA LEU A 33 -8.39 7.28 -9.89
C LEU A 33 -9.74 6.89 -10.52
N ALA A 34 -10.01 7.30 -11.77
CA ALA A 34 -11.23 6.92 -12.47
C ALA A 34 -11.39 5.39 -12.59
N TRP A 35 -10.30 4.67 -12.85
CA TRP A 35 -10.30 3.21 -12.85
C TRP A 35 -10.56 2.63 -11.47
N ILE A 36 -9.92 3.18 -10.43
CA ILE A 36 -10.14 2.74 -9.04
C ILE A 36 -11.60 2.96 -8.64
N LEU A 37 -12.16 4.13 -8.93
CA LEU A 37 -13.54 4.46 -8.61
C LEU A 37 -14.52 3.53 -9.31
N LYS A 38 -14.36 3.28 -10.61
CA LYS A 38 -15.26 2.39 -11.38
C LYS A 38 -15.37 1.00 -10.77
N TYR A 39 -14.29 0.46 -10.23
CA TYR A 39 -14.24 -0.91 -9.73
C TYR A 39 -14.43 -1.04 -8.22
N CYS A 40 -14.15 0.01 -7.47
CA CYS A 40 -14.16 -0.01 -6.00
C CYS A 40 -15.34 0.74 -5.39
N VAL A 41 -16.03 1.61 -6.16
CA VAL A 41 -17.13 2.44 -5.67
C VAL A 41 -18.40 2.07 -6.40
N GLU A 42 -19.41 1.63 -5.63
CA GLU A 42 -20.67 1.09 -6.18
C GLU A 42 -21.37 2.09 -7.10
N GLU A 43 -21.34 3.36 -6.74
CA GLU A 43 -22.00 4.46 -7.44
C GLU A 43 -21.42 4.74 -8.84
N PHE A 44 -20.18 4.33 -9.09
CA PHE A 44 -19.51 4.51 -10.38
C PHE A 44 -19.44 3.24 -11.25
N ARG A 45 -20.04 2.14 -10.80
CA ARG A 45 -19.93 0.84 -11.48
C ARG A 45 -20.38 0.89 -12.94
N ASP A 46 -21.45 1.61 -13.21
CA ASP A 46 -22.06 1.71 -14.54
C ASP A 46 -21.59 2.95 -15.32
N SER A 47 -20.76 3.81 -14.74
CA SER A 47 -20.22 5.01 -15.39
C SER A 47 -19.06 4.67 -16.34
N GLU A 48 -18.90 5.45 -17.40
CA GLU A 48 -17.72 5.37 -18.25
C GLU A 48 -16.49 5.98 -17.57
N ILE A 49 -15.30 5.41 -17.82
CA ILE A 49 -14.03 5.90 -17.21
C ILE A 49 -13.80 7.38 -17.52
N ALA A 50 -14.09 7.81 -18.75
CA ALA A 50 -13.93 9.19 -19.17
C ALA A 50 -14.85 10.15 -18.37
N ASP A 51 -16.10 9.77 -18.13
CA ASP A 51 -17.01 10.57 -17.33
C ASP A 51 -16.56 10.68 -15.88
N ILE A 52 -16.07 9.57 -15.29
CA ILE A 52 -15.54 9.59 -13.92
C ILE A 52 -14.37 10.55 -13.82
N ARG A 53 -13.41 10.45 -14.76
CA ARG A 53 -12.22 11.30 -14.82
C ARG A 53 -12.55 12.79 -14.95
N ASP A 54 -13.45 13.12 -15.89
CA ASP A 54 -13.62 14.49 -16.36
C ASP A 54 -14.75 15.23 -15.64
N ARG A 55 -15.75 14.51 -15.10
CA ARG A 55 -16.97 15.12 -14.55
C ARG A 55 -17.17 14.87 -13.06
N TYR A 56 -16.73 13.71 -12.51
CA TYR A 56 -17.11 13.29 -11.18
C TYR A 56 -16.02 13.43 -10.13
N ILE A 57 -14.74 13.58 -10.51
CA ILE A 57 -13.63 13.86 -9.56
C ILE A 57 -13.41 15.37 -9.47
N PHE A 58 -13.73 15.95 -8.29
CA PHE A 58 -13.55 17.38 -8.05
C PHE A 58 -12.11 17.76 -7.75
N GLY A 59 -11.72 18.92 -8.21
CA GLY A 59 -10.43 19.52 -7.90
C GLY A 59 -9.24 18.67 -8.35
N LYS A 60 -8.10 18.87 -7.70
CA LYS A 60 -6.90 18.06 -7.82
C LYS A 60 -6.77 17.22 -6.53
N PRO A 61 -6.69 15.89 -6.62
CA PRO A 61 -6.47 15.07 -5.43
C PRO A 61 -5.20 15.48 -4.69
N GLU A 62 -5.27 15.63 -3.37
CA GLU A 62 -4.12 15.98 -2.54
C GLU A 62 -3.40 14.71 -2.07
N VAL A 63 -2.07 14.78 -2.13
CA VAL A 63 -1.16 13.76 -1.59
C VAL A 63 -0.62 14.25 -0.25
N ALA A 64 -0.48 13.34 0.71
CA ALA A 64 -0.08 13.62 2.08
C ALA A 64 1.05 14.64 2.23
N SER A 65 0.71 15.84 2.69
CA SER A 65 1.69 16.87 3.06
C SER A 65 1.17 17.92 4.05
N VAL A 66 -0.10 17.88 4.44
CA VAL A 66 -0.68 18.90 5.33
C VAL A 66 -1.61 18.26 6.39
N PRO A 67 -1.35 18.49 7.70
CA PRO A 67 -2.21 17.99 8.78
C PRO A 67 -3.58 18.67 8.81
N ILE A 68 -4.62 17.87 9.11
CA ILE A 68 -5.96 18.36 9.44
C ILE A 68 -6.11 18.36 10.94
N GLU A 69 -6.40 19.54 11.52
CA GLU A 69 -6.75 19.66 12.92
C GLU A 69 -8.23 19.35 13.12
N PRO A 70 -8.59 18.56 14.16
CA PRO A 70 -9.99 18.38 14.54
C PRO A 70 -10.55 19.67 15.10
N ASP A 71 -11.87 19.84 14.99
CA ASP A 71 -12.65 20.97 15.52
C ASP A 71 -12.25 22.37 15.00
N LYS A 72 -11.33 22.51 14.07
CA LYS A 72 -11.16 23.75 13.33
C LYS A 72 -11.91 23.65 12.02
N THR A 73 -12.95 24.45 11.91
CA THR A 73 -13.67 24.74 10.68
C THR A 73 -12.66 25.13 9.62
N ASN A 74 -12.42 24.25 8.68
CA ASN A 74 -11.78 24.59 7.44
C ASN A 74 -12.76 25.35 6.53
N ALA A 75 -13.45 26.32 7.09
CA ALA A 75 -14.23 27.30 6.37
C ALA A 75 -13.29 28.27 5.67
N VAL A 76 -12.52 27.78 4.74
CA VAL A 76 -11.79 28.61 3.79
C VAL A 76 -12.02 28.08 2.42
N SER A 77 -12.94 28.80 1.80
CA SER A 77 -12.88 29.24 0.40
C SER A 77 -12.19 28.33 -0.58
N TYR A 78 -13.02 27.81 -1.49
CA TYR A 78 -12.66 27.34 -2.83
C TYR A 78 -11.35 26.61 -2.95
N ILE A 79 -11.44 25.30 -2.91
CA ILE A 79 -10.33 24.55 -2.71
C ILE A 79 -9.96 23.53 -3.69
N GLN A 80 -8.79 23.48 -3.86
CA GLN A 80 -7.95 22.63 -4.63
C GLN A 80 -7.55 21.42 -3.79
N GLY A 81 -8.43 20.42 -3.61
CA GLY A 81 -8.10 19.19 -2.92
C GLY A 81 -8.53 19.13 -1.44
N GLU A 82 -8.56 17.97 -0.87
CA GLU A 82 -8.89 17.70 0.52
C GLU A 82 -7.61 17.43 1.32
N ARG A 83 -7.53 17.92 2.55
CA ARG A 83 -6.36 17.68 3.40
C ARG A 83 -6.18 16.21 3.72
N THR A 84 -4.96 15.73 3.74
CA THR A 84 -4.61 14.32 3.91
C THR A 84 -4.39 13.88 5.34
N GLU A 85 -4.33 14.82 6.29
CA GLU A 85 -4.11 14.52 7.72
C GLU A 85 -5.31 14.94 8.54
N ASP A 86 -5.68 14.11 9.52
CA ASP A 86 -6.70 14.37 10.51
C ASP A 86 -6.13 14.14 11.91
N LYS A 87 -6.20 15.18 12.76
CA LYS A 87 -5.64 15.18 14.11
C LYS A 87 -6.71 15.50 15.12
N SER A 88 -6.91 14.63 16.11
CA SER A 88 -7.69 14.95 17.30
C SER A 88 -6.78 15.32 18.48
N LEU A 89 -7.28 16.16 19.38
CA LEU A 89 -6.52 16.59 20.56
C LEU A 89 -6.13 15.41 21.47
N THR A 90 -6.90 14.33 21.46
CA THR A 90 -6.71 13.16 22.31
C THR A 90 -6.26 11.90 21.57
N GLU A 91 -6.55 11.79 20.26
CA GLU A 91 -6.33 10.57 19.49
C GLU A 91 -5.13 10.63 18.56
N GLY A 92 -4.48 11.79 18.46
CA GLY A 92 -3.34 12.00 17.57
C GLY A 92 -3.73 12.28 16.11
N MET A 93 -2.72 12.42 15.28
CA MET A 93 -2.85 12.74 13.87
C MET A 93 -3.02 11.46 13.05
N VAL A 94 -4.00 11.47 12.15
CA VAL A 94 -4.17 10.46 11.11
C VAL A 94 -3.83 11.09 9.78
N THR A 95 -2.95 10.44 9.02
CA THR A 95 -2.56 10.88 7.69
C THR A 95 -3.19 9.96 6.66
N PHE A 96 -3.89 10.54 5.69
CA PHE A 96 -4.42 9.86 4.53
C PHE A 96 -3.47 10.03 3.35
N ASP A 97 -3.24 8.98 2.58
CA ASP A 97 -2.31 9.05 1.47
C ASP A 97 -2.80 9.95 0.34
N ILE A 98 -4.07 9.78 -0.05
CA ILE A 98 -4.74 10.59 -1.06
C ILE A 98 -6.16 10.86 -0.59
N ARG A 99 -6.57 12.12 -0.55
CA ARG A 99 -7.92 12.52 -0.19
C ARG A 99 -8.50 13.43 -1.27
N PHE A 100 -9.75 13.19 -1.65
CA PHE A 100 -10.47 14.00 -2.63
C PHE A 100 -11.97 13.74 -2.51
N ARG A 101 -12.75 14.57 -3.21
CA ARG A 101 -14.21 14.43 -3.33
C ARG A 101 -14.59 13.98 -4.73
N ALA A 102 -15.64 13.19 -4.80
CA ALA A 102 -16.28 12.84 -6.05
C ALA A 102 -17.79 13.04 -5.94
N ILE A 103 -18.45 13.39 -7.05
CA ILE A 103 -19.90 13.47 -7.16
C ILE A 103 -20.38 12.21 -7.87
N THR A 104 -21.47 11.62 -7.41
CA THR A 104 -22.07 10.47 -8.07
C THR A 104 -22.79 10.88 -9.36
N PRO A 105 -22.97 9.95 -10.33
CA PRO A 105 -23.66 10.22 -11.60
C PRO A 105 -25.17 10.38 -11.44
N ASP A 106 -25.75 10.02 -10.31
CA ASP A 106 -27.18 10.11 -10.08
C ASP A 106 -27.67 11.55 -9.92
N ASN A 107 -28.95 11.80 -10.20
CA ASN A 107 -29.55 13.15 -10.21
C ASN A 107 -29.53 13.84 -8.84
N ASP A 108 -29.33 13.09 -7.75
CA ASP A 108 -29.05 13.63 -6.41
C ASP A 108 -27.57 13.42 -6.06
N PRO A 109 -26.69 14.38 -6.38
CA PRO A 109 -25.27 14.22 -6.18
C PRO A 109 -24.93 14.08 -4.71
N ILE A 110 -24.42 12.91 -4.32
CA ILE A 110 -23.84 12.67 -3.01
C ILE A 110 -22.34 12.96 -3.12
N GLU A 111 -21.83 13.89 -2.29
CA GLU A 111 -20.39 14.05 -2.19
C GLU A 111 -19.78 12.87 -1.44
N LEU A 112 -18.80 12.22 -2.07
CA LEU A 112 -18.04 11.15 -1.47
C LEU A 112 -16.69 11.68 -1.00
N ILE A 113 -16.36 11.41 0.25
CA ILE A 113 -15.00 11.58 0.74
C ILE A 113 -14.31 10.23 0.54
N ILE A 114 -13.27 10.20 -0.28
CA ILE A 114 -12.58 8.99 -0.67
C ILE A 114 -11.13 9.08 -0.22
N ASN A 115 -10.66 8.04 0.44
CA ASN A 115 -9.26 7.88 0.80
C ASN A 115 -8.69 6.68 0.05
N VAL A 116 -7.55 6.86 -0.62
CA VAL A 116 -6.83 5.80 -1.33
C VAL A 116 -5.44 5.68 -0.72
N GLU A 117 -5.14 4.53 -0.14
CA GLU A 117 -3.82 4.27 0.45
C GLU A 117 -3.07 3.18 -0.31
N ALA A 118 -1.85 3.50 -0.71
CA ALA A 118 -0.94 2.58 -1.36
C ALA A 118 -0.12 1.84 -0.29
N GLN A 119 -0.55 0.64 0.09
CA GLN A 119 0.11 -0.17 1.11
C GLN A 119 1.02 -1.21 0.46
N GLN A 120 2.34 -1.09 0.65
CA GLN A 120 3.33 -2.06 0.14
C GLN A 120 3.51 -3.27 1.05
N ASN A 121 3.38 -3.10 2.37
CA ASN A 121 3.55 -4.18 3.33
C ASN A 121 2.24 -4.47 4.06
N ILE A 122 1.69 -5.65 3.82
CA ILE A 122 0.47 -6.14 4.48
C ILE A 122 0.74 -6.82 5.84
N HIS A 123 2.01 -7.13 6.14
CA HIS A 123 2.41 -7.73 7.41
C HIS A 123 2.56 -6.65 8.49
N THR A 124 1.45 -6.10 8.91
CA THR A 124 1.37 -5.17 10.04
C THR A 124 1.12 -5.95 11.34
N THR A 125 1.41 -5.32 12.49
CA THR A 125 1.11 -5.90 13.81
C THR A 125 -0.39 -6.02 14.11
N TYR A 126 -1.24 -5.49 13.22
CA TYR A 126 -2.71 -5.49 13.35
C TYR A 126 -3.36 -5.71 11.96
N PRO A 127 -4.62 -6.22 11.93
CA PRO A 127 -5.36 -6.38 10.68
C PRO A 127 -5.67 -5.02 10.02
N LEU A 128 -5.26 -4.84 8.75
CA LEU A 128 -5.48 -3.60 8.00
C LEU A 128 -6.94 -3.18 7.91
N VAL A 129 -7.87 -4.15 7.87
CA VAL A 129 -9.32 -3.88 7.86
C VAL A 129 -9.76 -3.05 9.08
N LYS A 130 -9.19 -3.31 10.28
CA LYS A 130 -9.49 -2.52 11.47
C LYS A 130 -9.04 -1.06 11.30
N ARG A 131 -7.88 -0.84 10.72
CA ARG A 131 -7.39 0.50 10.41
C ARG A 131 -8.27 1.19 9.36
N ALA A 132 -8.68 0.48 8.31
CA ALA A 132 -9.57 1.01 7.28
C ALA A 132 -10.92 1.46 7.86
N LEU A 133 -11.52 0.66 8.76
CA LEU A 133 -12.75 1.03 9.46
C LEU A 133 -12.56 2.24 10.38
N TYR A 134 -11.45 2.29 11.10
CA TYR A 134 -11.11 3.45 11.93
C TYR A 134 -10.96 4.73 11.07
N TYR A 135 -10.32 4.63 9.90
CA TYR A 135 -10.19 5.75 8.97
C TYR A 135 -11.55 6.22 8.43
N CYS A 136 -12.46 5.30 8.11
CA CYS A 136 -13.84 5.67 7.76
C CYS A 136 -14.52 6.44 8.89
N SER A 137 -14.38 5.99 10.14
CA SER A 137 -14.95 6.66 11.29
C SER A 137 -14.39 8.08 11.48
N ARG A 138 -13.09 8.25 11.24
CA ARG A 138 -12.42 9.56 11.25
C ARG A 138 -12.93 10.47 10.14
N LEU A 139 -13.11 9.94 8.92
CA LEU A 139 -13.67 10.69 7.79
C LEU A 139 -15.10 11.15 8.07
N VAL A 140 -15.96 10.32 8.69
CA VAL A 140 -17.31 10.71 9.11
C VAL A 140 -17.23 11.80 10.19
N SER A 141 -16.40 11.60 11.22
CA SER A 141 -16.24 12.56 12.30
C SER A 141 -15.74 13.92 11.81
N SER A 142 -14.83 13.93 10.84
CA SER A 142 -14.25 15.18 10.28
C SER A 142 -15.25 16.01 9.46
N GLN A 143 -16.44 15.49 9.17
CA GLN A 143 -17.50 16.23 8.49
C GLN A 143 -18.27 17.18 9.42
N TYR A 144 -18.14 16.99 10.73
CA TYR A 144 -18.78 17.89 11.69
C TYR A 144 -18.25 19.32 11.51
N GLN A 145 -19.16 20.30 11.50
CA GLN A 145 -18.93 21.72 11.18
C GLN A 145 -18.51 22.02 9.74
N VAL A 146 -18.39 21.01 8.87
CA VAL A 146 -18.11 21.16 7.44
C VAL A 146 -19.34 20.79 6.61
N GLU A 147 -19.80 19.54 6.73
CA GLU A 147 -20.96 19.03 6.01
C GLU A 147 -22.25 19.12 6.84
N PHE A 148 -22.14 19.03 8.16
CA PHE A 148 -23.26 19.17 9.07
C PHE A 148 -22.90 19.91 10.36
N VAL A 149 -23.89 20.55 10.98
CA VAL A 149 -23.73 21.33 12.23
C VAL A 149 -24.77 20.89 13.24
N LYS A 150 -24.43 20.91 14.54
CA LYS A 150 -25.31 20.52 15.65
C LYS A 150 -25.89 19.12 15.43
N SER A 151 -27.23 18.99 15.35
CA SER A 151 -27.95 17.71 15.20
C SER A 151 -28.45 17.46 13.77
N HIS A 152 -27.93 18.18 12.79
CA HIS A 152 -28.30 18.01 11.37
C HIS A 152 -27.53 16.84 10.74
N TYR A 153 -27.72 15.63 11.28
CA TYR A 153 -27.01 14.41 10.86
C TYR A 153 -27.37 13.96 9.44
N GLU A 154 -28.50 14.45 8.86
CA GLU A 154 -28.89 14.26 7.49
C GLU A 154 -27.85 14.78 6.48
N GLY A 155 -26.97 15.69 6.91
CA GLY A 155 -25.89 16.23 6.13
C GLY A 155 -24.67 15.29 6.01
N ILE A 156 -24.62 14.18 6.73
CA ILE A 156 -23.48 13.27 6.69
C ILE A 156 -23.36 12.64 5.29
N LYS A 157 -22.19 12.78 4.71
CA LYS A 157 -21.86 12.21 3.41
C LYS A 157 -21.23 10.83 3.56
N LYS A 158 -21.52 9.95 2.62
CA LYS A 158 -20.92 8.63 2.53
C LYS A 158 -19.42 8.72 2.34
N VAL A 159 -18.67 7.85 3.02
CA VAL A 159 -17.21 7.79 2.97
C VAL A 159 -16.72 6.44 2.45
N TYR A 160 -15.67 6.50 1.66
CA TYR A 160 -14.91 5.34 1.22
C TYR A 160 -13.47 5.44 1.71
N SER A 161 -12.95 4.33 2.24
CA SER A 161 -11.53 4.13 2.50
C SER A 161 -11.05 2.96 1.65
N ILE A 162 -10.28 3.25 0.59
CA ILE A 162 -9.80 2.27 -0.38
C ILE A 162 -8.32 2.00 -0.12
N TRP A 163 -7.98 0.74 0.11
CA TRP A 163 -6.63 0.29 0.44
C TRP A 163 -6.07 -0.54 -0.70
N LEU A 164 -5.01 -0.04 -1.33
CA LEU A 164 -4.28 -0.75 -2.37
C LEU A 164 -3.08 -1.46 -1.75
N CYS A 165 -3.16 -2.77 -1.62
CA CYS A 165 -2.11 -3.61 -1.07
C CYS A 165 -1.31 -4.21 -2.23
N MET A 166 -0.21 -3.55 -2.62
CA MET A 166 0.52 -3.80 -3.86
C MET A 166 1.52 -4.96 -3.81
N ASP A 167 1.77 -5.50 -2.65
CA ASP A 167 2.64 -6.66 -2.46
C ASP A 167 2.03 -7.58 -1.39
N ALA A 168 1.21 -8.52 -1.84
CA ALA A 168 0.46 -9.43 -0.99
C ALA A 168 0.99 -10.86 -1.15
N PRO A 169 2.17 -11.21 -0.60
CA PRO A 169 2.74 -12.54 -0.72
C PRO A 169 1.85 -13.58 -0.07
N GLY A 170 1.54 -14.65 -0.81
CA GLY A 170 0.70 -15.75 -0.33
C GLY A 170 -0.80 -15.45 -0.26
N ILE A 171 -1.24 -14.28 -0.75
CA ILE A 171 -2.66 -13.90 -0.89
C ILE A 171 -3.00 -13.83 -2.37
N GLU A 172 -4.14 -14.37 -2.76
CA GLU A 172 -4.67 -14.21 -4.12
C GLU A 172 -5.15 -12.78 -4.34
N SER A 173 -5.01 -12.30 -5.58
CA SER A 173 -5.50 -10.99 -5.97
C SER A 173 -7.01 -10.91 -5.82
N SER A 174 -7.48 -9.90 -5.10
CA SER A 174 -8.90 -9.77 -4.78
C SER A 174 -9.31 -8.31 -4.50
N ILE A 175 -10.59 -8.04 -4.67
CA ILE A 175 -11.22 -6.79 -4.22
C ILE A 175 -12.34 -7.17 -3.25
N THR A 176 -12.22 -6.76 -2.00
CA THR A 176 -13.20 -7.06 -0.94
C THR A 176 -13.73 -5.76 -0.34
N GLN A 177 -15.04 -5.65 -0.24
CA GLN A 177 -15.71 -4.50 0.36
C GLN A 177 -16.32 -4.88 1.70
N TYR A 178 -16.14 -4.01 2.69
CA TYR A 178 -16.77 -4.05 4.01
C TYR A 178 -17.73 -2.89 4.15
N ARG A 179 -18.95 -3.17 4.57
CA ARG A 179 -20.05 -2.20 4.63
C ARG A 179 -20.96 -2.44 5.83
N ILE A 180 -21.74 -1.43 6.19
CA ILE A 180 -22.86 -1.58 7.12
C ILE A 180 -24.04 -2.17 6.37
N GLN A 181 -24.73 -3.12 6.99
CA GLN A 181 -25.91 -3.77 6.47
C GLN A 181 -27.01 -3.79 7.55
N GLU A 182 -28.26 -3.60 7.12
CA GLU A 182 -29.43 -3.74 8.00
C GLU A 182 -29.84 -5.20 8.11
N ASP A 183 -29.99 -5.70 9.34
CA ASP A 183 -30.56 -7.00 9.66
C ASP A 183 -31.78 -6.84 10.57
N CYS A 184 -32.96 -7.18 10.08
CA CYS A 184 -34.21 -7.13 10.86
C CYS A 184 -34.28 -8.29 11.84
N LEU A 185 -33.99 -8.04 13.12
CA LEU A 185 -34.00 -9.08 14.17
C LEU A 185 -35.40 -9.48 14.63
N TRP A 186 -36.37 -8.60 14.50
CA TRP A 186 -37.77 -8.87 14.81
C TRP A 186 -38.71 -7.87 14.12
N LYS A 187 -39.67 -8.39 13.38
CA LYS A 187 -40.62 -7.65 12.52
C LYS A 187 -39.91 -6.74 11.51
N GLU A 188 -40.21 -6.96 10.26
CA GLU A 188 -39.60 -6.22 9.17
C GLU A 188 -40.02 -4.74 9.21
N GLN A 189 -39.05 -3.86 9.45
CA GLN A 189 -39.14 -2.43 9.19
C GLN A 189 -37.87 -2.04 8.48
N LYS A 190 -37.98 -1.55 7.24
CA LYS A 190 -36.83 -1.19 6.41
C LYS A 190 -36.56 0.30 6.53
N GLU A 191 -35.31 0.64 6.75
CA GLU A 191 -34.79 1.99 6.65
C GLU A 191 -34.29 2.25 5.22
N ASP A 192 -34.27 3.50 4.81
CA ASP A 192 -33.64 3.89 3.55
C ASP A 192 -32.13 3.62 3.61
N LYS A 193 -31.61 2.92 2.61
CA LYS A 193 -30.20 2.59 2.50
C LYS A 193 -29.30 3.83 2.56
N ALA A 194 -29.76 4.97 2.07
CA ALA A 194 -29.05 6.25 2.14
C ALA A 194 -28.77 6.71 3.58
N ASN A 195 -29.57 6.28 4.56
CA ASN A 195 -29.43 6.70 5.95
C ASN A 195 -28.42 5.89 6.77
N TYR A 196 -28.05 4.67 6.32
CA TYR A 196 -27.12 3.82 7.09
C TYR A 196 -25.90 3.34 6.29
N ASP A 197 -25.94 3.30 4.96
CA ASP A 197 -24.86 2.84 4.12
C ASP A 197 -23.82 3.96 3.89
N LEU A 198 -23.32 4.51 4.98
CA LEU A 198 -22.45 5.70 5.00
C LEU A 198 -20.95 5.38 5.04
N ILE A 199 -20.58 4.12 5.32
CA ILE A 199 -19.20 3.69 5.52
C ILE A 199 -18.87 2.51 4.61
N ARG A 200 -17.82 2.65 3.81
CA ARG A 200 -17.29 1.61 2.94
C ARG A 200 -15.77 1.52 3.07
N ALA A 201 -15.27 0.37 3.50
CA ALA A 201 -13.86 0.05 3.43
C ALA A 201 -13.61 -0.96 2.31
N VAL A 202 -12.71 -0.68 1.39
CA VAL A 202 -12.40 -1.54 0.23
C VAL A 202 -10.93 -1.94 0.30
N MET A 203 -10.68 -3.24 0.33
CA MET A 203 -9.34 -3.82 0.32
C MET A 203 -9.06 -4.41 -1.06
N VAL A 204 -8.03 -3.92 -1.72
CA VAL A 204 -7.56 -4.38 -3.03
C VAL A 204 -6.20 -5.04 -2.84
N TYR A 205 -6.15 -6.35 -2.94
CA TYR A 205 -4.91 -7.13 -2.82
C TYR A 205 -4.37 -7.49 -4.20
N ILE A 206 -3.12 -7.15 -4.47
CA ILE A 206 -2.45 -7.40 -5.75
C ILE A 206 -1.30 -8.37 -5.51
N SER A 207 -1.45 -9.61 -6.00
CA SER A 207 -0.40 -10.62 -5.95
C SER A 207 0.56 -10.45 -7.12
N GLN A 208 1.86 -10.41 -6.84
CA GLN A 208 2.90 -10.32 -7.88
C GLN A 208 3.08 -11.64 -8.65
N ASN A 209 2.55 -12.74 -8.15
CA ASN A 209 2.67 -14.07 -8.75
C ASN A 209 1.57 -14.40 -9.76
N GLN A 210 0.51 -13.59 -9.81
CA GLN A 210 -0.63 -13.80 -10.70
C GLN A 210 -0.43 -13.00 -11.99
N LYS A 211 -0.68 -13.62 -13.15
CA LYS A 211 -0.49 -12.99 -14.46
C LYS A 211 -1.80 -12.62 -15.16
N ASP A 212 -2.86 -13.37 -14.91
CA ASP A 212 -4.19 -13.10 -15.45
C ASP A 212 -5.16 -12.90 -14.28
N PHE A 213 -5.80 -11.74 -14.26
CA PHE A 213 -6.67 -11.35 -13.16
C PHE A 213 -8.16 -11.46 -13.52
N GLY A 214 -8.52 -11.59 -14.81
CA GLY A 214 -9.92 -11.49 -15.24
C GLY A 214 -10.62 -10.16 -14.88
N ASN A 215 -9.85 -9.19 -14.39
CA ASN A 215 -10.34 -7.89 -13.94
C ASN A 215 -9.39 -6.78 -14.44
N ARG A 216 -9.96 -5.79 -15.16
CA ARG A 216 -9.17 -4.74 -15.82
C ARG A 216 -8.45 -3.81 -14.83
N LEU A 217 -9.06 -3.48 -13.68
CA LEU A 217 -8.38 -2.68 -12.65
C LEU A 217 -7.17 -3.42 -12.09
N MET A 218 -7.34 -4.72 -11.77
CA MET A 218 -6.24 -5.51 -11.23
C MET A 218 -5.07 -5.61 -12.21
N SER A 219 -5.37 -5.80 -13.49
CA SER A 219 -4.36 -5.82 -14.56
C SER A 219 -3.67 -4.46 -14.70
N LEU A 220 -4.41 -3.35 -14.64
CA LEU A 220 -3.87 -1.99 -14.67
C LEU A 220 -2.90 -1.76 -13.51
N LEU A 221 -3.34 -2.02 -12.28
CA LEU A 221 -2.54 -1.82 -11.07
C LEU A 221 -1.31 -2.74 -11.05
N TYR A 222 -1.45 -4.00 -11.50
CA TYR A 222 -0.31 -4.90 -11.63
C TYR A 222 0.75 -4.35 -12.58
N ILE A 223 0.37 -3.86 -13.76
CA ILE A 223 1.29 -3.27 -14.74
C ILE A 223 1.95 -2.02 -14.15
N LEU A 224 1.15 -1.15 -13.52
CA LEU A 224 1.63 0.10 -12.94
C LEU A 224 2.71 -0.15 -11.87
N PHE A 225 2.48 -1.14 -10.99
CA PHE A 225 3.35 -1.45 -9.85
C PHE A 225 4.30 -2.63 -10.07
N LYS A 226 4.30 -3.24 -11.28
CA LYS A 226 5.23 -4.32 -11.62
C LYS A 226 6.67 -3.85 -11.55
N LYS A 227 7.44 -4.39 -10.60
CA LYS A 227 8.82 -3.99 -10.31
C LYS A 227 9.79 -4.29 -11.47
N SER A 228 9.53 -5.33 -12.27
CA SER A 228 10.41 -5.79 -13.35
C SER A 228 10.14 -5.15 -14.73
N ALA A 229 9.12 -4.29 -14.88
CA ALA A 229 8.77 -3.68 -16.16
C ALA A 229 9.43 -2.31 -16.32
N HIS A 230 9.97 -2.04 -17.50
CA HIS A 230 10.53 -0.74 -17.84
C HIS A 230 9.44 0.33 -18.05
N ALA A 231 9.76 1.59 -17.74
CA ALA A 231 8.82 2.70 -17.85
C ALA A 231 8.21 2.86 -19.26
N ALA A 232 9.01 2.65 -20.32
CA ALA A 232 8.54 2.71 -21.70
C ALA A 232 7.49 1.61 -22.02
N GLU A 233 7.66 0.41 -21.50
CA GLU A 233 6.69 -0.69 -21.63
C GLU A 233 5.39 -0.35 -20.88
N LYS A 234 5.51 0.13 -19.64
CA LYS A 234 4.34 0.58 -18.84
C LYS A 234 3.56 1.66 -19.57
N LYS A 235 4.24 2.71 -20.06
CA LYS A 235 3.61 3.79 -20.83
C LYS A 235 2.83 3.29 -22.02
N LYS A 236 3.45 2.40 -22.82
CA LYS A 236 2.82 1.82 -24.01
C LYS A 236 1.52 1.08 -23.63
N VAL A 237 1.59 0.17 -22.66
CA VAL A 237 0.42 -0.62 -22.26
C VAL A 237 -0.67 0.25 -21.63
N LEU A 238 -0.31 1.23 -20.78
CA LEU A 238 -1.26 2.15 -20.18
C LEU A 238 -2.03 2.94 -21.25
N ARG A 239 -1.35 3.42 -22.26
CA ARG A 239 -1.98 4.17 -23.36
C ARG A 239 -2.83 3.26 -24.26
N GLU A 240 -2.27 2.15 -24.74
CA GLU A 240 -2.92 1.30 -25.74
C GLU A 240 -4.10 0.48 -25.18
N SER A 241 -3.98 0.01 -23.92
CA SER A 241 -4.96 -0.90 -23.34
C SER A 241 -5.95 -0.23 -22.38
N TYR A 242 -5.59 0.92 -21.81
CA TYR A 242 -6.35 1.58 -20.75
C TYR A 242 -6.74 3.03 -21.06
N ASP A 243 -6.32 3.58 -22.18
CA ASP A 243 -6.51 5.00 -22.53
C ASP A 243 -5.98 5.95 -21.43
N VAL A 244 -4.89 5.54 -20.78
CA VAL A 244 -4.18 6.32 -19.77
C VAL A 244 -2.95 6.93 -20.41
N ASP A 245 -3.09 8.16 -20.92
CA ASP A 245 -1.97 8.93 -21.46
C ASP A 245 -1.37 9.79 -20.37
N LEU A 246 -0.25 9.34 -19.82
CA LEU A 246 0.46 10.00 -18.73
C LEU A 246 1.20 11.24 -19.27
N ASP A 247 1.09 12.37 -18.57
CA ASP A 247 1.85 13.58 -18.86
C ASP A 247 3.33 13.46 -18.43
N ALA A 248 4.11 14.52 -18.61
CA ALA A 248 5.54 14.51 -18.34
C ALA A 248 5.86 14.31 -16.85
N ASP A 249 5.04 14.88 -15.94
CA ASP A 249 5.22 14.76 -14.50
C ASP A 249 4.83 13.36 -14.01
N GLU A 250 3.68 12.85 -14.48
CA GLU A 250 3.24 11.48 -14.21
C GLU A 250 4.24 10.44 -14.72
N MET A 251 4.82 10.67 -15.92
CA MET A 251 5.86 9.80 -16.46
C MET A 251 7.13 9.81 -15.63
N LYS A 252 7.49 10.97 -15.08
CA LYS A 252 8.63 11.08 -14.16
C LYS A 252 8.42 10.23 -12.91
N GLU A 253 7.20 10.19 -12.35
CA GLU A 253 6.90 9.33 -11.21
C GLU A 253 7.01 7.84 -11.56
N VAL A 254 6.59 7.45 -12.77
CA VAL A 254 6.76 6.06 -13.26
C VAL A 254 8.25 5.72 -13.41
N ASP A 255 9.05 6.62 -13.96
CA ASP A 255 10.51 6.45 -14.09
C ASP A 255 11.18 6.32 -12.73
N ASP A 256 10.82 7.18 -11.77
CA ASP A 256 11.34 7.15 -10.41
C ASP A 256 10.99 5.82 -9.71
N MET A 257 9.75 5.37 -9.82
CA MET A 257 9.32 4.07 -9.29
C MET A 257 10.08 2.90 -9.92
N CYS A 258 10.31 2.91 -11.24
CA CYS A 258 11.06 1.85 -11.92
C CYS A 258 12.52 1.82 -11.45
N ASN A 259 13.17 2.97 -11.34
CA ASN A 259 14.56 3.08 -10.90
C ASN A 259 14.71 2.65 -9.43
N LEU A 260 13.81 3.13 -8.54
CA LEU A 260 13.81 2.77 -7.14
C LEU A 260 13.51 1.27 -6.93
N SER A 261 12.57 0.71 -7.67
CA SER A 261 12.22 -0.71 -7.56
C SER A 261 13.36 -1.63 -8.00
N THR A 262 14.13 -1.24 -9.02
CA THR A 262 15.31 -1.97 -9.48
C THR A 262 16.40 -1.95 -8.42
N GLY A 263 16.67 -0.80 -7.79
CA GLY A 263 17.64 -0.65 -6.71
C GLY A 263 17.25 -1.47 -5.47
N VAL A 264 15.99 -1.41 -5.04
CA VAL A 264 15.48 -2.22 -3.92
C VAL A 264 15.55 -3.71 -4.21
N PHE A 265 15.20 -4.12 -5.43
CA PHE A 265 15.22 -5.53 -5.83
C PHE A 265 16.64 -6.10 -5.88
N SER A 266 17.61 -5.38 -6.47
CA SER A 266 19.01 -5.84 -6.55
C SER A 266 19.63 -5.95 -5.16
N ARG A 267 19.44 -4.97 -4.27
CA ARG A 267 19.91 -5.03 -2.89
C ARG A 267 19.25 -6.14 -2.10
N GLY A 268 17.94 -6.29 -2.18
CA GLY A 268 17.23 -7.39 -1.53
C GLY A 268 17.68 -8.78 -2.00
N LEU A 269 18.05 -8.91 -3.28
CA LEU A 269 18.61 -10.14 -3.82
C LEU A 269 20.03 -10.40 -3.27
N GLU A 270 20.87 -9.38 -3.19
CA GLU A 270 22.21 -9.47 -2.63
C GLU A 270 22.18 -9.81 -1.13
N GLU A 271 21.34 -9.10 -0.35
CA GLU A 271 21.14 -9.39 1.07
C GLU A 271 20.58 -10.80 1.29
N GLY A 272 19.53 -11.19 0.55
CA GLY A 272 18.97 -12.54 0.64
C GLY A 272 19.94 -13.63 0.22
N ARG A 273 20.83 -13.37 -0.76
CA ARG A 273 21.90 -14.28 -1.15
C ARG A 273 22.95 -14.41 -0.03
N ALA A 274 23.38 -13.29 0.55
CA ALA A 274 24.34 -13.29 1.64
C ALA A 274 23.79 -13.99 2.90
N GLU A 275 22.53 -13.71 3.27
CA GLU A 275 21.86 -14.41 4.37
C GLU A 275 21.69 -15.92 4.06
N GLY A 276 21.27 -16.26 2.86
CA GLY A 276 21.12 -17.66 2.43
C GLY A 276 22.44 -18.42 2.46
N GLU A 277 23.55 -17.78 2.08
CA GLU A 277 24.90 -18.35 2.18
C GLU A 277 25.30 -18.59 3.65
N VAL A 278 25.07 -17.61 4.52
CA VAL A 278 25.35 -17.77 5.97
C VAL A 278 24.52 -18.90 6.57
N ILE A 279 23.22 -18.97 6.27
CA ILE A 279 22.33 -20.04 6.73
C ILE A 279 22.78 -21.39 6.20
N GLY A 280 23.17 -21.47 4.93
CA GLY A 280 23.68 -22.67 4.28
C GLY A 280 24.96 -23.19 4.97
N VAL A 281 25.95 -22.30 5.14
CA VAL A 281 27.21 -22.62 5.82
C VAL A 281 26.95 -23.05 7.28
N ASN A 282 26.08 -22.36 8.01
CA ASN A 282 25.74 -22.73 9.39
C ASN A 282 25.12 -24.13 9.48
N LYS A 283 24.22 -24.49 8.54
CA LYS A 283 23.67 -25.85 8.47
C LYS A 283 24.74 -26.92 8.26
N VAL A 284 25.73 -26.63 7.42
CA VAL A 284 26.87 -27.54 7.18
C VAL A 284 27.71 -27.67 8.45
N ILE A 285 28.06 -26.56 9.12
CA ILE A 285 28.82 -26.56 10.39
C ILE A 285 28.07 -27.39 11.44
N VAL A 286 26.77 -27.18 11.61
CA VAL A 286 25.94 -27.93 12.57
C VAL A 286 25.99 -29.43 12.28
N ARG A 287 25.88 -29.85 11.01
CA ARG A 287 26.00 -31.25 10.62
C ARG A 287 27.38 -31.82 10.89
N MET A 288 28.45 -31.07 10.63
CA MET A 288 29.82 -31.50 10.90
C MET A 288 30.07 -31.66 12.43
N LEU A 289 29.54 -30.75 13.25
CA LEU A 289 29.58 -30.85 14.70
C LEU A 289 28.81 -32.09 15.22
N GLN A 290 27.61 -32.35 14.67
CA GLN A 290 26.82 -33.55 15.01
C GLN A 290 27.57 -34.84 14.65
N ASN A 291 28.34 -34.81 13.55
CA ASN A 291 29.21 -35.92 13.14
C ASN A 291 30.53 -36.01 13.92
N LYS A 292 30.69 -35.22 14.98
CA LYS A 292 31.87 -35.18 15.83
C LYS A 292 33.18 -34.85 15.10
N MET A 293 33.09 -34.03 14.04
CA MET A 293 34.26 -33.56 13.32
C MET A 293 35.05 -32.57 14.18
N ASP A 294 36.37 -32.60 13.98
CA ASP A 294 37.28 -31.67 14.64
C ASP A 294 37.00 -30.22 14.23
N ILE A 295 37.07 -29.31 15.23
CA ILE A 295 36.70 -27.91 15.02
C ILE A 295 37.64 -27.17 14.08
N GLU A 296 38.94 -27.53 14.05
CA GLU A 296 39.91 -26.93 13.14
C GLU A 296 39.66 -27.40 11.70
N LEU A 297 39.28 -28.68 11.54
CA LEU A 297 38.89 -29.22 10.25
C LEU A 297 37.58 -28.60 9.73
N ILE A 298 36.61 -28.34 10.60
CA ILE A 298 35.39 -27.61 10.26
C ILE A 298 35.73 -26.19 9.81
N SER A 299 36.62 -25.50 10.51
CA SER A 299 37.09 -24.16 10.18
C SER A 299 37.70 -24.10 8.76
N GLN A 300 38.57 -25.06 8.44
CA GLN A 300 39.20 -25.18 7.12
C GLN A 300 38.22 -25.46 5.99
N ASN A 301 37.18 -26.26 6.24
CA ASN A 301 36.20 -26.65 5.22
C ASN A 301 35.10 -25.61 5.01
N THR A 302 34.92 -24.69 5.93
CA THR A 302 33.80 -23.72 5.88
C THR A 302 34.25 -22.27 5.79
N ASP A 303 35.54 -22.00 5.79
CA ASP A 303 36.18 -20.67 5.85
C ASP A 303 35.60 -19.79 6.98
N ARG A 304 35.22 -20.43 8.11
CA ARG A 304 34.73 -19.75 9.31
C ARG A 304 35.73 -19.93 10.46
N SER A 305 35.91 -18.87 11.24
CA SER A 305 36.82 -18.94 12.37
C SER A 305 36.37 -19.93 13.44
N VAL A 306 37.31 -20.53 14.13
CA VAL A 306 37.06 -21.44 15.25
C VAL A 306 36.14 -20.79 16.30
N GLU A 307 36.34 -19.49 16.57
CA GLU A 307 35.47 -18.72 17.48
C GLU A 307 34.03 -18.65 17.03
N TYR A 308 33.80 -18.44 15.72
CA TYR A 308 32.47 -18.45 15.12
C TYR A 308 31.80 -19.81 15.30
N ILE A 309 32.54 -20.89 15.03
CA ILE A 309 32.02 -22.27 15.15
C ILE A 309 31.69 -22.59 16.61
N LYS A 310 32.54 -22.20 17.57
CA LYS A 310 32.28 -22.35 19.02
C LYS A 310 31.02 -21.60 19.45
N LYS A 311 30.80 -20.39 18.93
CA LYS A 311 29.63 -19.60 19.24
C LYS A 311 28.35 -20.26 18.68
N LEU A 312 28.40 -20.76 17.44
CA LEU A 312 27.28 -21.47 16.80
C LEU A 312 26.97 -22.78 17.52
N ALA A 313 28.00 -23.57 17.87
CA ALA A 313 27.85 -24.80 18.65
C ALA A 313 27.15 -24.55 19.99
N LYS A 314 27.53 -23.46 20.70
CA LYS A 314 26.86 -23.07 21.95
C LYS A 314 25.40 -22.67 21.74
N GLN A 315 25.05 -22.00 20.65
CA GLN A 315 23.68 -21.64 20.31
C GLN A 315 22.81 -22.87 20.00
N GLU A 316 23.40 -23.87 19.35
CA GLU A 316 22.75 -25.12 18.97
C GLU A 316 22.85 -26.22 20.03
N ASN A 317 23.44 -25.95 21.21
CA ASN A 317 23.69 -26.90 22.27
C ASN A 317 24.50 -28.14 21.83
N LEU A 318 25.49 -27.94 20.96
CA LEU A 318 26.31 -29.00 20.41
C LEU A 318 27.72 -28.99 21.05
N PRO A 319 28.37 -30.17 21.28
CA PRO A 319 29.74 -30.22 21.76
C PRO A 319 30.73 -29.83 20.65
N CYS A 320 31.84 -29.20 21.02
CA CYS A 320 32.99 -28.99 20.17
C CYS A 320 34.02 -30.08 20.39
N PHE A 321 34.55 -30.64 19.34
CA PHE A 321 35.61 -31.65 19.36
C PHE A 321 36.91 -31.01 18.89
N GLU A 322 37.96 -31.08 19.73
CA GLU A 322 39.31 -30.63 19.39
C GLU A 322 40.21 -31.86 19.27
N SER A 323 41.02 -31.93 18.22
CA SER A 323 42.01 -33.00 18.09
C SER A 323 42.99 -32.83 19.22
N THR A 324 43.00 -33.78 20.14
CA THR A 324 44.12 -33.92 21.05
C THR A 324 45.35 -34.25 20.21
N GLY A 325 46.22 -33.25 20.01
CA GLY A 325 47.45 -33.42 19.22
C GLY A 325 48.18 -34.68 19.66
N CYS A 326 48.34 -35.64 18.76
CA CYS A 326 49.35 -36.66 18.91
C CYS A 326 50.73 -35.98 19.04
N ARG A 327 51.31 -36.09 20.21
CA ARG A 327 52.74 -35.83 20.40
C ARG A 327 53.54 -36.93 19.76
#